data_1557914906ec80cc079f10c7dacd616d
#
_entry.id   1557914906ec80cc079f10c7dacd616d
#
_cell.length_a   1.000
_cell.length_b   1.000
_cell.length_c   1.000
_cell.angle_alpha   90.00
_cell.angle_beta   90.00
_cell.angle_gamma   90.00
#
_symmetry.space_group_name_H-M   'P 1'
#
loop_
_entity.id
_entity.type
_entity.pdbx_description
1 polymer ?
#
loop_
_entity_poly.entity_id
_entity_poly.type
_entity_poly.pdbx_seq_one_letter_code
_entity_poly.pdbx_strand_id
1 'polypeptide(L)'
;SYLANFLTKKGYFVHGVKRRSSSFNTGRIDHLYQDPHANNPSLILHYGDLTDSSNLIKIIQDIQPDEIYNLGAQSHVAVSFEAPEYTANSDALGTLRILEAVRLLGLDKKTRIYQASTSELYGMVQETPQRETTPFYPRSPYGVAKLYAYWITVNYRESYGMYACNGILFN
;
A
#
# COMPACT_ATOMS: atom_id res chain seq x y z
N SER A 1 4.93 -11.26 -0.82
CA SER A 1 5.34 -12.44 -1.61
C SER A 1 4.14 -13.24 -2.10
N TYR A 2 3.21 -13.68 -1.22
CA TYR A 2 2.07 -14.53 -1.62
C TYR A 2 1.21 -13.90 -2.72
N LEU A 3 0.85 -12.60 -2.59
CA LEU A 3 0.09 -11.91 -3.62
C LEU A 3 0.83 -11.88 -4.96
N ALA A 4 2.14 -11.56 -4.96
CA ALA A 4 2.93 -11.56 -6.19
C ALA A 4 2.92 -12.93 -6.88
N ASN A 5 3.17 -13.99 -6.11
CA ASN A 5 3.12 -15.36 -6.62
C ASN A 5 1.72 -15.73 -7.17
N PHE A 6 0.67 -15.32 -6.49
CA PHE A 6 -0.70 -15.56 -6.92
C PHE A 6 -1.03 -14.83 -8.23
N LEU A 7 -0.65 -13.56 -8.34
CA LEU A 7 -0.91 -12.76 -9.52
C LEU A 7 -0.09 -13.25 -10.73
N THR A 8 1.19 -13.56 -10.54
CA THR A 8 2.01 -14.11 -11.65
C THR A 8 1.44 -15.42 -12.17
N LYS A 9 0.97 -16.32 -11.29
CA LYS A 9 0.30 -17.58 -11.70
C LYS A 9 -1.02 -17.33 -12.44
N LYS A 10 -1.66 -16.19 -12.23
CA LYS A 10 -2.86 -15.77 -12.97
C LYS A 10 -2.54 -15.06 -14.30
N GLY A 11 -1.28 -14.92 -14.66
CA GLY A 11 -0.86 -14.27 -15.90
C GLY A 11 -0.75 -12.75 -15.82
N TYR A 12 -0.76 -12.18 -14.61
CA TYR A 12 -0.47 -10.75 -14.43
C TYR A 12 1.02 -10.48 -14.63
N PHE A 13 1.32 -9.33 -15.22
CA PHE A 13 2.66 -8.75 -15.21
C PHE A 13 2.83 -7.93 -13.94
N VAL A 14 3.64 -8.41 -13.00
CA VAL A 14 3.72 -7.86 -11.65
C VAL A 14 4.92 -6.94 -11.49
N HIS A 15 4.70 -5.73 -11.04
CA HIS A 15 5.73 -4.78 -10.62
C HIS A 15 5.75 -4.67 -9.10
N GLY A 16 6.83 -5.12 -8.47
CA GLY A 16 7.01 -5.02 -7.03
C GLY A 16 7.87 -3.83 -6.64
N VAL A 17 7.43 -3.06 -5.64
CA VAL A 17 8.24 -1.99 -5.05
C VAL A 17 8.91 -2.48 -3.78
N LYS A 18 10.24 -2.31 -3.68
CA LYS A 18 11.03 -2.64 -2.49
C LYS A 18 11.89 -1.46 -2.06
N ARG A 19 12.08 -1.29 -0.75
CA ARG A 19 12.98 -0.25 -0.23
C ARG A 19 14.45 -0.65 -0.45
N ARG A 20 15.30 0.36 -0.62
CA ARG A 20 16.74 0.14 -0.51
C ARG A 20 17.10 -0.21 0.93
N SER A 21 17.95 -1.21 1.09
CA SER A 21 18.45 -1.66 2.38
C SER A 21 19.90 -2.07 2.26
N SER A 22 20.67 -1.89 3.32
CA SER A 22 22.05 -2.38 3.42
C SER A 22 22.12 -3.90 3.61
N SER A 23 21.03 -4.53 3.99
CA SER A 23 20.87 -5.99 4.09
C SER A 23 19.90 -6.50 3.03
N PHE A 24 20.02 -7.79 2.67
CA PHE A 24 19.08 -8.42 1.74
C PHE A 24 17.68 -8.47 2.35
N ASN A 25 16.69 -7.96 1.61
CA ASN A 25 15.29 -7.91 2.04
C ASN A 25 14.32 -8.61 1.06
N THR A 26 14.85 -9.44 0.17
CA THR A 26 14.10 -10.10 -0.91
C THR A 26 13.86 -11.61 -0.68
N GLY A 27 14.37 -12.20 0.40
CA GLY A 27 14.36 -13.65 0.62
C GLY A 27 12.98 -14.33 0.48
N ARG A 28 11.87 -13.58 0.70
CA ARG A 28 10.51 -14.10 0.50
C ARG A 28 10.04 -14.11 -0.95
N ILE A 29 10.77 -13.48 -1.86
CA ILE A 29 10.43 -13.36 -3.29
C ILE A 29 11.55 -13.82 -4.21
N ASP A 30 12.70 -14.24 -3.68
CA ASP A 30 13.85 -14.71 -4.49
C ASP A 30 13.46 -15.89 -5.40
N HIS A 31 12.57 -16.76 -4.95
CA HIS A 31 12.04 -17.86 -5.76
C HIS A 31 11.17 -17.41 -6.96
N LEU A 32 10.75 -16.13 -6.99
CA LEU A 32 10.01 -15.53 -8.10
C LEU A 32 10.94 -14.70 -8.99
N TYR A 33 12.21 -14.56 -8.60
CA TYR A 33 13.15 -13.73 -9.35
C TYR A 33 13.34 -14.29 -10.76
N GLN A 34 13.26 -13.40 -11.72
CA GLN A 34 13.60 -13.65 -13.12
C GLN A 34 14.61 -12.60 -13.56
N ASP A 35 15.51 -13.00 -14.46
CA ASP A 35 16.44 -12.03 -15.05
C ASP A 35 15.64 -10.91 -15.73
N PRO A 36 15.86 -9.63 -15.38
CA PRO A 36 15.17 -8.51 -16.02
C PRO A 36 15.39 -8.43 -17.54
N HIS A 37 16.46 -9.09 -18.04
CA HIS A 37 16.78 -9.16 -19.46
C HIS A 37 16.15 -10.39 -20.15
N ALA A 38 15.47 -11.27 -19.39
CA ALA A 38 14.74 -12.37 -19.97
C ALA A 38 13.54 -11.86 -20.79
N ASN A 39 13.19 -12.61 -21.83
CA ASN A 39 12.00 -12.29 -22.62
C ASN A 39 10.74 -12.45 -21.75
N ASN A 40 10.03 -11.33 -21.51
CA ASN A 40 8.76 -11.25 -20.77
C ASN A 40 8.84 -11.76 -19.31
N PRO A 41 9.65 -11.13 -18.43
CA PRO A 41 9.65 -11.50 -17.02
C PRO A 41 8.27 -11.21 -16.41
N SER A 42 7.71 -12.16 -15.66
CA SER A 42 6.40 -12.00 -15.02
C SER A 42 6.44 -11.11 -13.75
N LEU A 43 7.63 -10.86 -13.20
CA LEU A 43 7.87 -10.01 -12.04
C LEU A 43 9.08 -9.11 -12.27
N ILE A 44 8.87 -7.78 -12.13
CA ILE A 44 9.95 -6.78 -12.11
C ILE A 44 9.96 -6.07 -10.75
N LEU A 45 11.15 -5.87 -10.17
CA LEU A 45 11.32 -5.19 -8.90
C LEU A 45 11.89 -3.78 -9.11
N HIS A 46 11.23 -2.79 -8.49
CA HIS A 46 11.65 -1.39 -8.48
C HIS A 46 12.12 -1.00 -7.08
N TYR A 47 13.11 -0.12 -7.00
CA TYR A 47 13.45 0.52 -5.75
C TYR A 47 12.58 1.75 -5.54
N GLY A 48 11.85 1.77 -4.42
CA GLY A 48 10.98 2.89 -4.06
C GLY A 48 10.70 2.93 -2.56
N ASP A 49 10.23 4.07 -2.09
CA ASP A 49 9.84 4.29 -0.70
C ASP A 49 8.56 5.10 -0.65
N LEU A 50 7.64 4.75 0.26
CA LEU A 50 6.38 5.48 0.46
C LEU A 50 6.61 6.92 0.97
N THR A 51 7.81 7.22 1.44
CA THR A 51 8.19 8.56 1.88
C THR A 51 8.72 9.45 0.75
N ASP A 52 8.93 8.90 -0.47
CA ASP A 52 9.48 9.61 -1.63
C ASP A 52 8.42 9.77 -2.74
N SER A 53 7.81 10.96 -2.77
CA SER A 53 6.77 11.30 -3.76
C SER A 53 7.27 11.25 -5.20
N SER A 54 8.48 11.78 -5.46
CA SER A 54 9.02 11.87 -6.81
C SER A 54 9.34 10.51 -7.40
N ASN A 55 9.87 9.61 -6.58
CA ASN A 55 10.14 8.24 -6.97
C ASN A 55 8.84 7.47 -7.26
N LEU A 56 7.82 7.60 -6.40
CA LEU A 56 6.52 6.95 -6.61
C LEU A 56 5.84 7.45 -7.89
N ILE A 57 5.82 8.76 -8.13
CA ILE A 57 5.27 9.34 -9.37
C ILE A 57 5.99 8.75 -10.59
N LYS A 58 7.33 8.71 -10.58
CA LYS A 58 8.10 8.13 -11.68
C LYS A 58 7.78 6.66 -11.93
N ILE A 59 7.73 5.83 -10.87
CA ILE A 59 7.41 4.41 -11.00
C ILE A 59 6.01 4.23 -11.60
N ILE A 60 5.01 4.96 -11.10
CA ILE A 60 3.62 4.86 -11.58
C ILE A 60 3.51 5.38 -13.01
N GLN A 61 4.23 6.45 -13.37
CA GLN A 61 4.29 6.99 -14.72
C GLN A 61 4.87 6.00 -15.73
N ASP A 62 5.99 5.36 -15.38
CA ASP A 62 6.70 4.42 -16.25
C ASP A 62 5.88 3.13 -16.47
N ILE A 63 5.14 2.69 -15.45
CA ILE A 63 4.39 1.43 -15.48
C ILE A 63 2.95 1.63 -15.99
N GLN A 64 2.31 2.73 -15.61
CA GLN A 64 0.87 2.98 -15.85
C GLN A 64 -0.03 1.80 -15.46
N PRO A 65 0.01 1.36 -14.19
CA PRO A 65 -0.60 0.12 -13.75
C PRO A 65 -2.12 0.13 -13.88
N ASP A 66 -2.69 -1.04 -14.16
CA ASP A 66 -4.14 -1.25 -14.11
C ASP A 66 -4.64 -1.43 -12.68
N GLU A 67 -3.78 -1.99 -11.79
CA GLU A 67 -4.09 -2.25 -10.40
C GLU A 67 -2.91 -1.90 -9.49
N ILE A 68 -3.18 -1.26 -8.35
CA ILE A 68 -2.20 -0.98 -7.30
C ILE A 68 -2.68 -1.63 -5.99
N TYR A 69 -1.82 -2.45 -5.41
CA TYR A 69 -2.01 -3.05 -4.08
C TYR A 69 -1.04 -2.41 -3.10
N ASN A 70 -1.48 -1.41 -2.36
CA ASN A 70 -0.66 -0.78 -1.33
C ASN A 70 -0.68 -1.62 -0.05
N LEU A 71 0.33 -2.47 0.09
CA LEU A 71 0.58 -3.30 1.27
C LEU A 71 1.76 -2.78 2.10
N GLY A 72 2.39 -1.70 1.64
CA GLY A 72 3.55 -1.10 2.31
C GLY A 72 3.13 -0.34 3.57
N ALA A 73 3.84 -0.58 4.67
CA ALA A 73 3.66 0.14 5.94
C ALA A 73 4.83 -0.10 6.89
N GLN A 74 5.00 0.80 7.85
CA GLN A 74 5.64 0.51 9.12
C GLN A 74 4.58 -0.15 10.01
N SER A 75 4.47 -1.49 9.99
CA SER A 75 3.33 -2.23 10.54
C SER A 75 3.53 -2.76 11.97
N HIS A 76 4.68 -2.51 12.58
CA HIS A 76 4.95 -2.96 13.95
C HIS A 76 4.41 -1.93 14.95
N VAL A 77 3.33 -2.29 15.67
CA VAL A 77 2.62 -1.37 16.58
C VAL A 77 3.55 -0.78 17.65
N ALA A 78 4.37 -1.60 18.32
CA ALA A 78 5.29 -1.09 19.36
C ALA A 78 6.28 -0.07 18.77
N VAL A 79 6.88 -0.35 17.61
CA VAL A 79 7.81 0.58 16.93
C VAL A 79 7.13 1.90 16.57
N SER A 80 5.82 1.92 16.35
CA SER A 80 5.11 3.17 16.06
C SER A 80 5.14 4.17 17.21
N PHE A 81 5.28 3.71 18.45
CA PHE A 81 5.47 4.60 19.60
C PHE A 81 6.89 5.15 19.71
N GLU A 82 7.89 4.42 19.19
CA GLU A 82 9.28 4.86 19.15
C GLU A 82 9.56 5.79 17.96
N ALA A 83 8.88 5.56 16.83
CA ALA A 83 9.06 6.31 15.59
C ALA A 83 7.72 6.77 15.00
N PRO A 84 6.93 7.61 15.73
CA PRO A 84 5.58 8.01 15.30
C PRO A 84 5.57 8.86 14.05
N GLU A 85 6.55 9.75 13.87
CA GLU A 85 6.66 10.60 12.68
C GLU A 85 6.96 9.78 11.42
N TYR A 86 7.90 8.84 11.50
CA TYR A 86 8.18 7.94 10.38
C TYR A 86 6.96 7.07 10.04
N THR A 87 6.26 6.57 11.04
CA THR A 87 5.03 5.79 10.86
C THR A 87 3.95 6.63 10.16
N ALA A 88 3.72 7.86 10.60
CA ALA A 88 2.77 8.76 9.94
C ALA A 88 3.21 9.08 8.49
N ASN A 89 4.48 9.34 8.28
CA ASN A 89 5.02 9.68 6.96
C ASN A 89 4.91 8.51 5.96
N SER A 90 5.20 7.28 6.38
CA SER A 90 5.09 6.10 5.51
C SER A 90 3.66 5.64 5.33
N ASP A 91 2.88 5.53 6.40
CA ASP A 91 1.60 4.83 6.36
C ASP A 91 0.43 5.76 5.99
N ALA A 92 0.41 6.98 6.55
CA ALA A 92 -0.61 7.97 6.24
C ALA A 92 -0.28 8.72 4.94
N LEU A 93 0.82 9.49 4.94
CA LEU A 93 1.20 10.29 3.78
C LEU A 93 1.64 9.45 2.59
N GLY A 94 2.20 8.25 2.81
CA GLY A 94 2.53 7.32 1.74
C GLY A 94 1.31 6.91 0.92
N THR A 95 0.18 6.66 1.59
CA THR A 95 -1.10 6.38 0.91
C THR A 95 -1.56 7.59 0.08
N LEU A 96 -1.51 8.79 0.67
CA LEU A 96 -1.84 10.03 -0.06
C LEU A 96 -0.96 10.21 -1.31
N ARG A 97 0.35 9.94 -1.21
CA ARG A 97 1.29 10.05 -2.35
C ARG A 97 0.91 9.15 -3.50
N ILE A 98 0.49 7.92 -3.22
CA ILE A 98 0.03 6.98 -4.27
C ILE A 98 -1.24 7.52 -4.93
N LEU A 99 -2.24 7.94 -4.15
CA LEU A 99 -3.49 8.48 -4.66
C LEU A 99 -3.25 9.74 -5.52
N GLU A 100 -2.42 10.66 -5.03
CA GLU A 100 -2.03 11.87 -5.78
C GLU A 100 -1.24 11.55 -7.05
N ALA A 101 -0.32 10.59 -7.00
CA ALA A 101 0.41 10.18 -8.20
C ALA A 101 -0.54 9.66 -9.29
N VAL A 102 -1.50 8.81 -8.94
CA VAL A 102 -2.51 8.30 -9.87
C VAL A 102 -3.37 9.44 -10.43
N ARG A 103 -3.81 10.38 -9.57
CA ARG A 103 -4.61 11.54 -9.98
C ARG A 103 -3.83 12.49 -10.89
N LEU A 104 -2.61 12.87 -10.51
CA LEU A 104 -1.77 13.80 -11.28
C LEU A 104 -1.38 13.27 -12.66
N LEU A 105 -1.25 11.94 -12.77
CA LEU A 105 -0.94 11.26 -14.04
C LEU A 105 -2.18 11.00 -14.91
N GLY A 106 -3.38 11.40 -14.46
CA GLY A 106 -4.63 11.17 -15.21
C GLY A 106 -5.03 9.69 -15.30
N LEU A 107 -4.60 8.87 -14.33
CA LEU A 107 -4.88 7.43 -14.28
C LEU A 107 -6.10 7.09 -13.41
N ASP A 108 -6.80 8.09 -12.87
CA ASP A 108 -7.90 7.96 -11.93
C ASP A 108 -9.10 7.14 -12.46
N LYS A 109 -9.29 7.08 -13.77
CA LYS A 109 -10.33 6.27 -14.41
C LYS A 109 -9.84 4.89 -14.87
N LYS A 110 -8.53 4.68 -14.93
CA LYS A 110 -7.92 3.42 -15.35
C LYS A 110 -7.52 2.55 -14.18
N THR A 111 -6.75 3.13 -13.23
CA THR A 111 -6.07 2.38 -12.18
C THR A 111 -7.00 2.09 -11.00
N ARG A 112 -7.11 0.83 -10.63
CA ARG A 112 -7.83 0.37 -9.42
C ARG A 112 -6.86 0.28 -8.26
N ILE A 113 -7.25 0.80 -7.10
CA ILE A 113 -6.39 0.88 -5.93
C ILE A 113 -6.98 0.09 -4.78
N TYR A 114 -6.21 -0.86 -4.25
CA TYR A 114 -6.49 -1.54 -2.99
C TYR A 114 -5.54 -1.01 -1.92
N GLN A 115 -6.10 -0.42 -0.87
CA GLN A 115 -5.38 0.01 0.32
C GLN A 115 -5.53 -1.02 1.42
N ALA A 116 -4.42 -1.63 1.84
CA ALA A 116 -4.43 -2.49 3.02
C ALA A 116 -4.66 -1.64 4.26
N SER A 117 -5.80 -1.83 4.89
CA SER A 117 -6.11 -1.27 6.20
C SER A 117 -5.91 -2.32 7.29
N THR A 118 -6.42 -2.13 8.48
CA THR A 118 -6.09 -2.96 9.66
C THR A 118 -7.23 -3.00 10.65
N SER A 119 -7.36 -4.09 11.40
CA SER A 119 -8.23 -4.19 12.57
C SER A 119 -7.86 -3.21 13.70
N GLU A 120 -6.60 -2.68 13.69
CA GLU A 120 -6.15 -1.65 14.64
C GLU A 120 -6.92 -0.32 14.54
N LEU A 121 -7.70 -0.13 13.47
CA LEU A 121 -8.64 1.00 13.38
C LEU A 121 -9.66 0.97 14.50
N TYR A 122 -10.14 -0.22 14.87
CA TYR A 122 -11.13 -0.39 15.92
C TYR A 122 -10.55 -0.10 17.31
N GLY A 123 -9.29 -0.43 17.55
CA GLY A 123 -8.55 -0.11 18.77
C GLY A 123 -9.29 -0.46 20.05
N MET A 124 -9.80 0.56 20.77
CA MET A 124 -10.71 0.34 21.89
C MET A 124 -12.12 0.09 21.35
N VAL A 125 -12.41 -1.17 21.12
CA VAL A 125 -13.61 -1.64 20.42
C VAL A 125 -14.89 -1.07 21.04
N GLN A 126 -15.73 -0.44 20.21
CA GLN A 126 -16.98 0.20 20.63
C GLN A 126 -18.19 -0.72 20.48
N GLU A 127 -18.06 -1.80 19.71
CA GLU A 127 -19.14 -2.73 19.38
C GLU A 127 -18.56 -4.15 19.16
N THR A 128 -19.27 -5.17 19.63
CA THR A 128 -18.91 -6.58 19.40
C THR A 128 -20.14 -7.37 18.93
N PRO A 129 -20.06 -8.09 17.79
CA PRO A 129 -18.92 -8.16 16.85
C PRO A 129 -18.74 -6.85 16.07
N GLN A 130 -17.49 -6.58 15.64
CA GLN A 130 -17.20 -5.44 14.78
C GLN A 130 -17.78 -5.67 13.38
N ARG A 131 -18.12 -4.56 12.74
CA ARG A 131 -18.58 -4.48 11.34
C ARG A 131 -18.02 -3.20 10.69
N GLU A 132 -18.28 -3.01 9.42
CA GLU A 132 -17.78 -1.85 8.67
C GLU A 132 -18.33 -0.51 9.20
N THR A 133 -19.48 -0.54 9.88
CA THR A 133 -20.11 0.64 10.50
C THR A 133 -19.70 0.88 11.95
N THR A 134 -18.95 -0.05 12.57
CA THR A 134 -18.45 0.12 13.94
C THR A 134 -17.50 1.32 14.00
N PRO A 135 -17.70 2.28 14.94
CA PRO A 135 -16.84 3.44 15.08
C PRO A 135 -15.38 3.04 15.33
N PHE A 136 -14.47 3.70 14.62
CA PHE A 136 -13.04 3.52 14.82
C PHE A 136 -12.54 4.28 16.04
N TYR A 137 -11.69 3.64 16.85
CA TYR A 137 -11.06 4.27 18.01
C TYR A 137 -9.62 3.76 18.20
N PRO A 138 -8.68 4.11 17.27
CA PRO A 138 -7.32 3.59 17.28
C PRO A 138 -6.58 3.98 18.57
N ARG A 139 -5.68 3.10 19.03
CA ARG A 139 -4.95 3.26 20.30
C ARG A 139 -3.43 3.26 20.13
N SER A 140 -2.96 3.42 18.90
CA SER A 140 -1.53 3.48 18.58
C SER A 140 -1.26 4.50 17.48
N PRO A 141 -0.04 5.08 17.38
CA PRO A 141 0.35 5.92 16.25
C PRO A 141 0.19 5.20 14.91
N TYR A 142 0.46 3.89 14.85
CA TYR A 142 0.18 3.06 13.68
C TYR A 142 -1.31 3.06 13.33
N GLY A 143 -2.19 2.77 14.29
CA GLY A 143 -3.64 2.76 14.06
C GLY A 143 -4.16 4.11 13.59
N VAL A 144 -3.66 5.23 14.16
CA VAL A 144 -4.01 6.60 13.74
C VAL A 144 -3.53 6.89 12.31
N ALA A 145 -2.30 6.50 11.96
CA ALA A 145 -1.78 6.66 10.60
C ALA A 145 -2.60 5.86 9.58
N LYS A 146 -2.98 4.64 9.91
CA LYS A 146 -3.84 3.79 9.07
C LYS A 146 -5.28 4.31 9.01
N LEU A 147 -5.77 4.99 10.04
CA LEU A 147 -7.07 5.66 10.01
C LEU A 147 -7.07 6.83 9.02
N TYR A 148 -6.01 7.64 9.01
CA TYR A 148 -5.84 8.66 7.96
C TYR A 148 -5.84 8.01 6.58
N ALA A 149 -5.05 6.94 6.37
CA ALA A 149 -4.97 6.22 5.10
C ALA A 149 -6.34 5.68 4.65
N TYR A 150 -7.14 5.17 5.58
CA TYR A 150 -8.50 4.72 5.33
C TYR A 150 -9.37 5.86 4.81
N TRP A 151 -9.44 6.96 5.55
CA TRP A 151 -10.34 8.07 5.20
C TRP A 151 -9.89 8.85 3.97
N ILE A 152 -8.59 9.01 3.73
CA ILE A 152 -8.13 9.66 2.50
C ILE A 152 -8.43 8.80 1.27
N THR A 153 -8.40 7.48 1.38
CA THR A 153 -8.81 6.57 0.31
C THR A 153 -10.32 6.70 0.01
N VAL A 154 -11.15 6.77 1.05
CA VAL A 154 -12.59 7.03 0.91
C VAL A 154 -12.84 8.39 0.26
N ASN A 155 -12.15 9.44 0.74
CA ASN A 155 -12.29 10.79 0.22
C ASN A 155 -11.94 10.86 -1.28
N TYR A 156 -10.83 10.25 -1.70
CA TYR A 156 -10.44 10.25 -3.12
C TYR A 156 -11.42 9.49 -4.02
N ARG A 157 -11.99 8.39 -3.51
CA ARG A 157 -13.07 7.68 -4.21
C ARG A 157 -14.29 8.59 -4.42
N GLU A 158 -14.72 9.29 -3.39
CA GLU A 158 -15.93 10.10 -3.41
C GLU A 158 -15.72 11.43 -4.15
N SER A 159 -14.58 12.10 -3.94
CA SER A 159 -14.32 13.42 -4.50
C SER A 159 -13.86 13.39 -5.97
N TYR A 160 -13.09 12.37 -6.36
CA TYR A 160 -12.52 12.27 -7.71
C TYR A 160 -13.08 11.11 -8.53
N GLY A 161 -13.95 10.27 -7.93
CA GLY A 161 -14.51 9.10 -8.59
C GLY A 161 -13.45 8.04 -8.92
N MET A 162 -12.40 7.95 -8.11
CA MET A 162 -11.36 6.91 -8.26
C MET A 162 -11.89 5.56 -7.82
N TYR A 163 -11.48 4.49 -8.49
CA TYR A 163 -11.74 3.14 -8.00
C TYR A 163 -10.71 2.81 -6.90
N ALA A 164 -11.02 3.19 -5.67
CA ALA A 164 -10.15 2.97 -4.53
C ALA A 164 -10.95 2.34 -3.37
N CYS A 165 -10.44 1.24 -2.82
CA CYS A 165 -11.09 0.52 -1.72
C CYS A 165 -10.11 0.19 -0.60
N ASN A 166 -10.65 0.05 0.62
CA ASN A 166 -9.92 -0.39 1.79
C ASN A 166 -10.29 -1.83 2.15
N GLY A 167 -9.28 -2.65 2.47
CA GLY A 167 -9.50 -3.95 3.09
C GLY A 167 -9.12 -3.90 4.56
N ILE A 168 -10.07 -4.07 5.48
CA ILE A 168 -9.80 -4.15 6.92
C ILE A 168 -9.27 -5.55 7.23
N LEU A 169 -7.96 -5.66 7.40
CA LEU A 169 -7.29 -6.93 7.60
C LEU A 169 -7.25 -7.28 9.09
N PHE A 170 -7.67 -8.48 9.41
CA PHE A 170 -7.51 -9.14 10.72
C PHE A 170 -6.39 -10.16 10.64
N ASN A 171 -5.62 -10.29 11.71
CA ASN A 171 -4.55 -11.30 11.83
C ASN A 171 -5.11 -12.63 12.30
#